data_9a9ba9dd6dc704b606e62c2e73d3e558
#
_entry.id   9a9ba9dd6dc704b606e62c2e73d3e558
#
_cell.length_a   1.000
_cell.length_b   1.000
_cell.length_c   1.000
_cell.angle_alpha   90.00
_cell.angle_beta   90.00
_cell.angle_gamma   90.00
#
_symmetry.space_group_name_H-M   'P 1'
#
loop_
_entity.id
_entity.type
_entity.pdbx_description
1 polymer ?
#
loop_
_entity_poly.entity_id
_entity_poly.type
_entity_poly.pdbx_seq_one_letter_code
_entity_poly.pdbx_strand_id
1 'polypeptide(L)'
;PYVSAADEAAAIHSWLVEHDATHLALVFGASLGGVILFELLRFPDLSFDRLFIEGVSFYSGGPVARAGGAVLGRVMIAKRRKAARDPEAGVRKLAHLFGEEAARPMTHSFIAMSEDSIRAIARDCSRVTLPHLSPDVQRRCTFAYGEKDSDLRLARRTIPRLYPEAGLRVWPGWGHCERMSRDSVAYGAMLRAIALGSAP
;
A
#
# COMPACT_ATOMS: atom_id res chain seq x y z
N PRO A 1 -14.22 8.22 -7.75
CA PRO A 1 -13.99 6.80 -8.01
C PRO A 1 -12.52 6.57 -8.39
N TYR A 2 -11.90 5.51 -7.86
CA TYR A 2 -10.54 5.13 -8.23
C TYR A 2 -10.49 4.68 -9.70
N VAL A 3 -9.54 5.21 -10.46
CA VAL A 3 -9.33 4.91 -11.88
C VAL A 3 -8.02 4.16 -12.09
N SER A 4 -6.90 4.73 -11.62
CA SER A 4 -5.59 4.08 -11.62
C SER A 4 -4.65 4.67 -10.56
N ALA A 5 -3.57 3.93 -10.24
CA ALA A 5 -2.51 4.42 -9.37
C ALA A 5 -1.83 5.67 -9.94
N ALA A 6 -1.71 5.76 -11.25
CA ALA A 6 -1.12 6.93 -11.92
C ALA A 6 -2.00 8.18 -11.81
N ASP A 7 -3.34 8.03 -11.94
CA ASP A 7 -4.28 9.16 -11.77
C ASP A 7 -4.27 9.66 -10.31
N GLU A 8 -4.25 8.74 -9.33
CA GLU A 8 -4.16 9.12 -7.92
C GLU A 8 -2.81 9.81 -7.61
N ALA A 9 -1.72 9.30 -8.15
CA ALA A 9 -0.41 9.94 -7.99
C ALA A 9 -0.36 11.33 -8.62
N ALA A 10 -0.97 11.52 -9.80
CA ALA A 10 -1.07 12.83 -10.44
C ALA A 10 -1.92 13.81 -9.62
N ALA A 11 -3.02 13.34 -9.03
CA ALA A 11 -3.87 14.18 -8.18
C ALA A 11 -3.12 14.59 -6.88
N ILE A 12 -2.39 13.64 -6.26
CA ILE A 12 -1.54 13.92 -5.08
C ILE A 12 -0.45 14.93 -5.45
N HIS A 13 0.24 14.73 -6.57
CA HIS A 13 1.27 15.64 -7.05
C HIS A 13 0.73 17.06 -7.24
N SER A 14 -0.40 17.21 -7.97
CA SER A 14 -1.02 18.52 -8.18
C SER A 14 -1.35 19.22 -6.86
N TRP A 15 -1.92 18.47 -5.90
CA TRP A 15 -2.22 19.00 -4.57
C TRP A 15 -0.97 19.46 -3.82
N LEU A 16 0.10 18.67 -3.86
CA LEU A 16 1.37 19.01 -3.20
C LEU A 16 1.98 20.29 -3.81
N VAL A 17 1.96 20.43 -5.14
CA VAL A 17 2.44 21.62 -5.84
C VAL A 17 1.60 22.85 -5.47
N GLU A 18 0.28 22.73 -5.49
CA GLU A 18 -0.65 23.82 -5.14
C GLU A 18 -0.48 24.32 -3.69
N HIS A 19 0.08 23.47 -2.80
CA HIS A 19 0.28 23.79 -1.39
C HIS A 19 1.75 24.03 -1.02
N ASP A 20 2.64 24.23 -2.02
CA ASP A 20 4.09 24.41 -1.82
C ASP A 20 4.74 23.31 -0.96
N ALA A 21 4.21 22.08 -1.07
CA ALA A 21 4.62 20.93 -0.25
C ALA A 21 5.40 19.88 -1.08
N THR A 22 6.29 20.32 -1.96
CA THR A 22 7.08 19.43 -2.83
C THR A 22 8.25 18.72 -2.15
N HIS A 23 8.57 19.10 -0.90
CA HIS A 23 9.52 18.40 -0.04
C HIS A 23 8.82 17.77 1.16
N LEU A 24 8.96 16.46 1.32
CA LEU A 24 8.29 15.69 2.36
C LEU A 24 9.31 14.93 3.24
N ALA A 25 9.23 15.12 4.57
CA ALA A 25 10.09 14.40 5.51
C ALA A 25 9.86 12.89 5.47
N LEU A 26 8.62 12.46 5.27
CA LEU A 26 8.25 11.05 5.11
C LEU A 26 7.09 10.91 4.14
N VAL A 27 7.20 9.96 3.23
CA VAL A 27 6.05 9.42 2.48
C VAL A 27 5.81 7.99 2.91
N PHE A 28 4.58 7.70 3.31
CA PHE A 28 4.13 6.38 3.71
C PHE A 28 3.07 5.87 2.73
N GLY A 29 3.26 4.65 2.23
CA GLY A 29 2.30 3.98 1.37
C GLY A 29 2.07 2.53 1.81
N ALA A 30 0.82 2.15 2.08
CA ALA A 30 0.47 0.79 2.45
C ALA A 30 -0.36 0.10 1.36
N SER A 31 -0.01 -1.13 1.01
CA SER A 31 -0.73 -1.93 0.00
C SER A 31 -0.88 -1.17 -1.33
N LEU A 32 -2.10 -0.84 -1.75
CA LEU A 32 -2.38 0.02 -2.91
C LEU A 32 -1.66 1.38 -2.81
N GLY A 33 -1.57 1.96 -1.59
CA GLY A 33 -0.83 3.20 -1.35
C GLY A 33 0.65 3.10 -1.71
N GLY A 34 1.27 1.92 -1.57
CA GLY A 34 2.63 1.65 -2.03
C GLY A 34 2.73 1.64 -3.57
N VAL A 35 1.70 1.14 -4.27
CA VAL A 35 1.64 1.19 -5.74
C VAL A 35 1.51 2.63 -6.23
N ILE A 36 0.64 3.42 -5.59
CA ILE A 36 0.48 4.86 -5.89
C ILE A 36 1.78 5.61 -5.61
N LEU A 37 2.48 5.27 -4.51
CA LEU A 37 3.77 5.88 -4.19
C LEU A 37 4.81 5.59 -5.26
N PHE A 38 4.86 4.39 -5.84
CA PHE A 38 5.76 4.10 -6.96
C PHE A 38 5.49 4.98 -8.19
N GLU A 39 4.23 5.31 -8.49
CA GLU A 39 3.88 6.26 -9.55
C GLU A 39 4.25 7.70 -9.14
N LEU A 40 4.08 8.07 -7.87
CA LEU A 40 4.45 9.39 -7.35
C LEU A 40 5.96 9.66 -7.44
N LEU A 41 6.80 8.63 -7.30
CA LEU A 41 8.27 8.75 -7.47
C LEU A 41 8.71 9.08 -8.90
N ARG A 42 7.80 9.14 -9.86
CA ARG A 42 8.09 9.54 -11.25
C ARG A 42 8.06 11.05 -11.45
N PHE A 43 7.57 11.82 -10.48
CA PHE A 43 7.54 13.28 -10.53
C PHE A 43 8.89 13.82 -10.02
N PRO A 44 9.72 14.44 -10.90
CA PRO A 44 11.10 14.81 -10.55
C PRO A 44 11.21 16.04 -9.66
N ASP A 45 10.14 16.82 -9.55
CA ASP A 45 10.02 18.02 -8.72
C ASP A 45 9.65 17.69 -7.26
N LEU A 46 9.30 16.43 -6.95
CA LEU A 46 9.09 15.98 -5.59
C LEU A 46 10.39 15.46 -4.97
N SER A 47 10.59 15.76 -3.69
CA SER A 47 11.72 15.25 -2.90
C SER A 47 11.24 14.68 -1.57
N PHE A 48 11.92 13.61 -1.10
CA PHE A 48 11.55 12.86 0.08
C PHE A 48 12.78 12.55 0.93
N ASP A 49 12.71 12.80 2.24
CA ASP A 49 13.79 12.39 3.16
C ASP A 49 13.72 10.90 3.47
N ARG A 50 12.51 10.37 3.60
CA ARG A 50 12.26 8.95 3.89
C ARG A 50 11.06 8.43 3.10
N LEU A 51 11.18 7.17 2.68
CA LEU A 51 10.11 6.41 2.04
C LEU A 51 9.84 5.15 2.87
N PHE A 52 8.62 4.97 3.32
CA PHE A 52 8.22 3.78 4.06
C PHE A 52 7.04 3.10 3.36
N ILE A 53 7.24 1.89 2.88
CA ILE A 53 6.32 1.18 2.01
C ILE A 53 5.96 -0.16 2.64
N GLU A 54 4.70 -0.34 3.04
CA GLU A 54 4.24 -1.58 3.68
C GLU A 54 3.34 -2.41 2.77
N GLY A 55 3.62 -3.69 2.66
CA GLY A 55 2.75 -4.66 1.98
C GLY A 55 2.56 -4.40 0.50
N VAL A 56 3.49 -3.71 -0.17
CA VAL A 56 3.37 -3.46 -1.61
C VAL A 56 3.61 -4.74 -2.40
N SER A 57 2.78 -4.97 -3.41
CA SER A 57 2.97 -6.07 -4.35
C SER A 57 4.13 -5.79 -5.31
N PHE A 58 4.91 -6.82 -5.65
CA PHE A 58 5.94 -6.80 -6.68
C PHE A 58 5.53 -7.54 -7.97
N TYR A 59 4.26 -7.81 -8.16
CA TYR A 59 3.76 -8.38 -9.40
C TYR A 59 3.84 -7.35 -10.54
N SER A 60 4.81 -7.51 -11.43
CA SER A 60 5.07 -6.58 -12.55
C SER A 60 4.34 -6.95 -13.85
N GLY A 61 3.23 -7.68 -13.75
CA GLY A 61 2.45 -8.08 -14.90
C GLY A 61 2.82 -9.48 -15.44
N GLY A 62 2.46 -9.73 -16.70
CA GLY A 62 2.53 -11.05 -17.31
C GLY A 62 1.18 -11.80 -17.29
N PRO A 63 1.04 -12.91 -18.05
CA PRO A 63 -0.24 -13.61 -18.16
C PRO A 63 -0.79 -14.11 -16.82
N VAL A 64 0.08 -14.69 -15.99
CA VAL A 64 -0.28 -15.23 -14.67
C VAL A 64 -0.73 -14.13 -13.71
N ALA A 65 0.00 -13.01 -13.64
CA ALA A 65 -0.35 -11.88 -12.79
C ALA A 65 -1.67 -11.24 -13.25
N ARG A 66 -1.90 -11.13 -14.57
CA ARG A 66 -3.17 -10.64 -15.13
C ARG A 66 -4.36 -11.54 -14.76
N ALA A 67 -4.19 -12.85 -14.90
CA ALA A 67 -5.22 -13.81 -14.51
C ALA A 67 -5.48 -13.75 -13.00
N GLY A 68 -4.43 -13.68 -12.17
CA GLY A 68 -4.52 -13.51 -10.72
C GLY A 68 -5.26 -12.24 -10.33
N GLY A 69 -4.94 -11.09 -10.96
CA GLY A 69 -5.63 -9.83 -10.74
C GLY A 69 -7.11 -9.89 -11.11
N ALA A 70 -7.46 -10.54 -12.22
CA ALA A 70 -8.87 -10.72 -12.60
C ALA A 70 -9.64 -11.60 -11.58
N VAL A 71 -9.00 -12.65 -11.07
CA VAL A 71 -9.59 -13.49 -10.01
C VAL A 71 -9.74 -12.69 -8.73
N LEU A 72 -8.70 -11.95 -8.31
CA LEU A 72 -8.75 -11.07 -7.14
C LEU A 72 -9.92 -10.08 -7.22
N GLY A 73 -10.06 -9.39 -8.34
CA GLY A 73 -11.16 -8.45 -8.57
C GLY A 73 -12.54 -9.09 -8.43
N ARG A 74 -12.74 -10.28 -9.01
CA ARG A 74 -14.00 -11.04 -8.88
C ARG A 74 -14.28 -11.41 -7.41
N VAL A 75 -13.27 -11.89 -6.68
CA VAL A 75 -13.38 -12.26 -5.27
C VAL A 75 -13.70 -11.03 -4.42
N MET A 76 -13.03 -9.91 -4.65
CA MET A 76 -13.31 -8.65 -3.93
C MET A 76 -14.72 -8.16 -4.19
N ILE A 77 -15.19 -8.17 -5.45
CA ILE A 77 -16.57 -7.79 -5.80
C ILE A 77 -17.59 -8.70 -5.10
N ALA A 78 -17.38 -10.01 -5.08
CA ALA A 78 -18.26 -10.94 -4.37
C ALA A 78 -18.28 -10.66 -2.86
N LYS A 79 -17.11 -10.37 -2.26
CA LYS A 79 -17.02 -9.98 -0.83
C LYS A 79 -17.74 -8.65 -0.57
N ARG A 80 -17.55 -7.65 -1.44
CA ARG A 80 -18.25 -6.35 -1.34
C ARG A 80 -19.76 -6.53 -1.40
N ARG A 81 -20.27 -7.29 -2.37
CA ARG A 81 -21.71 -7.58 -2.51
C ARG A 81 -22.26 -8.29 -1.27
N LYS A 82 -21.48 -9.23 -0.70
CA LYS A 82 -21.87 -9.91 0.56
C LYS A 82 -21.90 -8.91 1.72
N ALA A 83 -20.88 -8.08 1.89
CA ALA A 83 -20.84 -7.04 2.93
C ALA A 83 -21.98 -6.02 2.76
N ALA A 84 -22.38 -5.67 1.54
CA ALA A 84 -23.49 -4.76 1.28
C ALA A 84 -24.86 -5.35 1.69
N ARG A 85 -25.02 -6.70 1.68
CA ARG A 85 -26.23 -7.39 2.14
C ARG A 85 -26.29 -7.52 3.66
N ASP A 86 -25.13 -7.67 4.31
CA ASP A 86 -25.00 -7.78 5.76
C ASP A 86 -23.75 -7.00 6.22
N PRO A 87 -23.88 -5.66 6.41
CA PRO A 87 -22.76 -4.82 6.82
C PRO A 87 -22.17 -5.22 8.17
N GLU A 88 -22.99 -5.66 9.11
CA GLU A 88 -22.52 -6.05 10.44
C GLU A 88 -21.67 -7.33 10.40
N ALA A 89 -22.03 -8.31 9.55
CA ALA A 89 -21.14 -9.46 9.31
C ALA A 89 -19.83 -9.05 8.63
N GLY A 90 -19.87 -8.04 7.76
CA GLY A 90 -18.68 -7.41 7.18
C GLY A 90 -17.78 -6.80 8.25
N VAL A 91 -18.34 -6.01 9.15
CA VAL A 91 -17.63 -5.40 10.29
C VAL A 91 -17.01 -6.48 11.17
N ARG A 92 -17.76 -7.47 11.62
CA ARG A 92 -17.22 -8.57 12.45
C ARG A 92 -16.02 -9.25 11.80
N LYS A 93 -16.09 -9.50 10.48
CA LYS A 93 -15.00 -10.14 9.74
C LYS A 93 -13.75 -9.26 9.67
N LEU A 94 -13.90 -7.97 9.41
CA LEU A 94 -12.77 -7.04 9.37
C LEU A 94 -12.21 -6.75 10.76
N ALA A 95 -13.05 -6.73 11.80
CA ALA A 95 -12.59 -6.60 13.18
C ALA A 95 -11.63 -7.72 13.58
N HIS A 96 -11.91 -8.94 13.13
CA HIS A 96 -11.01 -10.08 13.37
C HIS A 96 -9.63 -9.90 12.71
N LEU A 97 -9.57 -9.24 11.55
CA LEU A 97 -8.32 -9.02 10.80
C LEU A 97 -7.59 -7.73 11.19
N PHE A 98 -8.32 -6.63 11.37
CA PHE A 98 -7.76 -5.28 11.48
C PHE A 98 -8.08 -4.55 12.80
N GLY A 99 -8.82 -5.21 13.72
CA GLY A 99 -9.30 -4.61 14.96
C GLY A 99 -10.65 -3.92 14.80
N GLU A 100 -11.34 -3.71 15.93
CA GLU A 100 -12.71 -3.18 15.94
C GLU A 100 -12.81 -1.73 15.50
N GLU A 101 -11.84 -0.90 15.89
CA GLU A 101 -11.80 0.51 15.56
C GLU A 101 -11.75 0.76 14.04
N ALA A 102 -10.93 0.00 13.32
CA ALA A 102 -10.78 0.11 11.88
C ALA A 102 -11.91 -0.57 11.09
N ALA A 103 -12.55 -1.59 11.67
CA ALA A 103 -13.46 -2.48 10.95
C ALA A 103 -14.68 -1.78 10.36
N ARG A 104 -15.34 -0.92 11.14
CA ARG A 104 -16.56 -0.22 10.70
C ARG A 104 -16.29 0.76 9.56
N PRO A 105 -15.37 1.73 9.67
CA PRO A 105 -15.06 2.64 8.57
C PRO A 105 -14.53 1.90 7.33
N MET A 106 -13.70 0.86 7.50
CA MET A 106 -13.21 0.05 6.37
C MET A 106 -14.36 -0.68 5.66
N THR A 107 -15.31 -1.26 6.41
CA THR A 107 -16.48 -1.94 5.81
C THR A 107 -17.32 -0.96 5.02
N HIS A 108 -17.63 0.23 5.57
CA HIS A 108 -18.43 1.24 4.89
C HIS A 108 -17.74 1.74 3.61
N SER A 109 -16.44 2.04 3.70
CA SER A 109 -15.65 2.45 2.53
C SER A 109 -15.63 1.37 1.45
N PHE A 110 -15.46 0.10 1.85
CA PHE A 110 -15.45 -1.02 0.92
C PHE A 110 -16.81 -1.23 0.22
N ILE A 111 -17.93 -1.11 0.96
CA ILE A 111 -19.27 -1.18 0.40
C ILE A 111 -19.54 -0.01 -0.57
N ALA A 112 -19.04 1.18 -0.27
CA ALA A 112 -19.21 2.36 -1.09
C ALA A 112 -18.41 2.32 -2.41
N MET A 113 -17.35 1.50 -2.50
CA MET A 113 -16.58 1.37 -3.73
C MET A 113 -17.43 0.85 -4.88
N SER A 114 -17.25 1.43 -6.07
CA SER A 114 -17.81 0.87 -7.31
C SER A 114 -17.09 -0.43 -7.69
N GLU A 115 -17.76 -1.28 -8.44
CA GLU A 115 -17.12 -2.52 -8.95
C GLU A 115 -15.98 -2.21 -9.91
N ASP A 116 -16.08 -1.10 -10.66
CA ASP A 116 -15.02 -0.67 -11.57
C ASP A 116 -13.79 -0.20 -10.81
N SER A 117 -13.97 0.55 -9.70
CA SER A 117 -12.85 0.89 -8.81
C SER A 117 -12.17 -0.36 -8.25
N ILE A 118 -12.94 -1.37 -7.83
CA ILE A 118 -12.38 -2.64 -7.33
C ILE A 118 -11.61 -3.38 -8.43
N ARG A 119 -12.12 -3.42 -9.67
CA ARG A 119 -11.40 -4.01 -10.80
C ARG A 119 -10.10 -3.26 -11.11
N ALA A 120 -10.14 -1.93 -11.06
CA ALA A 120 -8.98 -1.09 -11.28
C ALA A 120 -7.90 -1.31 -10.20
N ILE A 121 -8.29 -1.35 -8.92
CA ILE A 121 -7.39 -1.69 -7.80
C ILE A 121 -6.73 -3.05 -8.00
N ALA A 122 -7.52 -4.09 -8.28
CA ALA A 122 -7.00 -5.44 -8.50
C ALA A 122 -6.05 -5.52 -9.71
N ARG A 123 -6.35 -4.76 -10.77
CA ARG A 123 -5.48 -4.61 -11.93
C ARG A 123 -4.14 -3.99 -11.54
N ASP A 124 -4.14 -2.87 -10.83
CA ASP A 124 -2.93 -2.11 -10.51
C ASP A 124 -2.05 -2.87 -9.51
N CYS A 125 -2.64 -3.51 -8.49
CA CYS A 125 -1.89 -4.39 -7.58
C CYS A 125 -1.29 -5.64 -8.25
N SER A 126 -1.81 -6.06 -9.41
CA SER A 126 -1.28 -7.20 -10.19
C SER A 126 -0.35 -6.80 -11.35
N ARG A 127 -0.17 -5.50 -11.59
CA ARG A 127 0.63 -4.96 -12.71
C ARG A 127 1.44 -3.75 -12.26
N VAL A 128 2.12 -3.90 -11.14
CA VAL A 128 2.90 -2.81 -10.54
C VAL A 128 4.04 -2.40 -11.48
N THR A 129 4.14 -1.12 -11.78
CA THR A 129 5.30 -0.55 -12.46
C THR A 129 6.37 -0.26 -11.41
N LEU A 130 7.45 -1.04 -11.44
CA LEU A 130 8.56 -0.88 -10.50
C LEU A 130 9.44 0.29 -10.94
N PRO A 131 9.58 1.35 -10.13
CA PRO A 131 10.39 2.51 -10.51
C PRO A 131 11.88 2.16 -10.47
N HIS A 132 12.67 2.84 -11.30
CA HIS A 132 14.12 2.84 -11.15
C HIS A 132 14.48 3.81 -10.02
N LEU A 133 15.02 3.31 -8.91
CA LEU A 133 15.48 4.11 -7.78
C LEU A 133 17.00 4.20 -7.80
N SER A 134 17.53 5.41 -7.75
CA SER A 134 18.98 5.61 -7.55
C SER A 134 19.43 5.04 -6.20
N PRO A 135 20.69 4.68 -6.01
CA PRO A 135 21.21 4.20 -4.72
C PRO A 135 20.90 5.13 -3.56
N ASP A 136 20.90 6.46 -3.78
CA ASP A 136 20.56 7.44 -2.75
C ASP A 136 19.09 7.38 -2.34
N VAL A 137 18.17 7.21 -3.27
CA VAL A 137 16.74 7.02 -2.98
C VAL A 137 16.52 5.68 -2.28
N GLN A 138 17.20 4.62 -2.73
CA GLN A 138 17.09 3.30 -2.10
C GLN A 138 17.50 3.34 -0.62
N ARG A 139 18.58 4.03 -0.24
CA ARG A 139 19.03 4.18 1.16
C ARG A 139 18.00 4.89 2.06
N ARG A 140 17.10 5.66 1.48
CA ARG A 140 16.01 6.34 2.18
C ARG A 140 14.72 5.51 2.19
N CYS A 141 14.69 4.37 1.49
CA CYS A 141 13.52 3.54 1.32
C CYS A 141 13.55 2.34 2.27
N THR A 142 12.46 2.13 3.01
CA THR A 142 12.23 0.93 3.80
C THR A 142 10.96 0.24 3.31
N PHE A 143 11.09 -1.01 2.91
CA PHE A 143 9.96 -1.90 2.67
C PHE A 143 9.62 -2.65 3.95
N ALA A 144 8.34 -2.77 4.27
CA ALA A 144 7.88 -3.49 5.46
C ALA A 144 6.79 -4.51 5.09
N TYR A 145 6.79 -5.64 5.78
CA TYR A 145 5.78 -6.70 5.58
C TYR A 145 5.49 -7.41 6.89
N GLY A 146 4.26 -7.85 7.06
CA GLY A 146 3.95 -8.87 8.07
C GLY A 146 4.60 -10.20 7.69
N GLU A 147 5.00 -10.99 8.70
CA GLU A 147 5.57 -12.33 8.47
C GLU A 147 4.61 -13.27 7.73
N LYS A 148 3.29 -13.10 7.97
CA LYS A 148 2.21 -13.88 7.35
C LYS A 148 1.69 -13.25 6.05
N ASP A 149 2.28 -12.13 5.60
CA ASP A 149 1.89 -11.49 4.35
C ASP A 149 2.30 -12.35 3.15
N SER A 150 1.35 -12.64 2.27
CA SER A 150 1.59 -13.42 1.06
C SER A 150 2.61 -12.80 0.10
N ASP A 151 2.71 -11.46 0.09
CA ASP A 151 3.62 -10.72 -0.78
C ASP A 151 5.08 -10.74 -0.28
N LEU A 152 5.32 -11.03 1.01
CA LEU A 152 6.66 -11.09 1.61
C LEU A 152 7.60 -12.05 0.85
N ARG A 153 7.09 -13.20 0.39
CA ARG A 153 7.91 -14.19 -0.34
C ARG A 153 8.50 -13.61 -1.62
N LEU A 154 7.69 -12.86 -2.37
CA LEU A 154 8.13 -12.20 -3.60
C LEU A 154 9.04 -11.02 -3.29
N ALA A 155 8.70 -10.22 -2.28
CA ALA A 155 9.48 -9.08 -1.79
C ALA A 155 10.91 -9.49 -1.42
N ARG A 156 11.08 -10.55 -0.62
CA ARG A 156 12.40 -11.10 -0.23
C ARG A 156 13.29 -11.48 -1.42
N ARG A 157 12.72 -11.80 -2.57
CA ARG A 157 13.47 -12.12 -3.80
C ARG A 157 13.72 -10.89 -4.66
N THR A 158 12.80 -9.94 -4.65
CA THR A 158 12.81 -8.80 -5.57
C THR A 158 13.62 -7.64 -5.01
N ILE A 159 13.44 -7.31 -3.72
CA ILE A 159 14.10 -6.15 -3.10
C ILE A 159 15.63 -6.25 -3.18
N PRO A 160 16.30 -7.35 -2.75
CA PRO A 160 17.76 -7.40 -2.82
C PRO A 160 18.31 -7.33 -4.23
N ARG A 161 17.52 -7.68 -5.24
CA ARG A 161 17.93 -7.67 -6.64
C ARG A 161 17.73 -6.32 -7.31
N LEU A 162 16.61 -5.65 -7.06
CA LEU A 162 16.25 -4.39 -7.72
C LEU A 162 16.60 -3.17 -6.88
N TYR A 163 16.58 -3.31 -5.57
CA TYR A 163 16.77 -2.23 -4.60
C TYR A 163 17.73 -2.65 -3.48
N PRO A 164 19.00 -3.02 -3.83
CA PRO A 164 19.96 -3.61 -2.86
C PRO A 164 20.31 -2.71 -1.68
N GLU A 165 20.17 -1.39 -1.83
CA GLU A 165 20.43 -0.42 -0.76
C GLU A 165 19.19 -0.12 0.12
N ALA A 166 18.01 -0.65 -0.25
CA ALA A 166 16.78 -0.42 0.50
C ALA A 166 16.67 -1.34 1.72
N GLY A 167 16.10 -0.82 2.81
CA GLY A 167 15.80 -1.62 4.00
C GLY A 167 14.62 -2.56 3.77
N LEU A 168 14.69 -3.76 4.35
CA LEU A 168 13.56 -4.68 4.46
C LEU A 168 13.27 -4.98 5.92
N ARG A 169 12.07 -4.64 6.38
CA ARG A 169 11.58 -4.91 7.74
C ARG A 169 10.47 -5.95 7.72
N VAL A 170 10.52 -6.89 8.62
CA VAL A 170 9.49 -7.92 8.75
C VAL A 170 8.91 -7.87 10.17
N TRP A 171 7.59 -7.81 10.25
CA TRP A 171 6.85 -7.80 11.51
C TRP A 171 6.49 -9.24 11.92
N PRO A 172 7.12 -9.81 12.96
CA PRO A 172 6.82 -11.18 13.39
C PRO A 172 5.36 -11.33 13.83
N GLY A 173 4.71 -12.39 13.34
CA GLY A 173 3.35 -12.74 13.73
C GLY A 173 2.23 -11.94 13.05
N TRP A 174 2.53 -10.85 12.31
CA TRP A 174 1.55 -9.99 11.67
C TRP A 174 1.23 -10.43 10.24
N GLY A 175 -0.01 -10.16 9.81
CA GLY A 175 -0.48 -10.31 8.43
C GLY A 175 -0.27 -9.05 7.59
N HIS A 176 -0.90 -9.02 6.41
CA HIS A 176 -0.84 -7.91 5.45
C HIS A 176 -1.42 -6.62 6.05
N CYS A 177 -0.58 -5.60 6.24
CA CYS A 177 -0.92 -4.30 6.83
C CYS A 177 -1.68 -4.39 8.18
N GLU A 178 -1.64 -5.55 8.84
CA GLU A 178 -2.41 -5.79 10.06
C GLU A 178 -1.88 -4.96 11.23
N ARG A 179 -0.56 -4.84 11.38
CA ARG A 179 0.05 -4.09 12.47
C ARG A 179 -0.37 -2.62 12.47
N MET A 180 -0.40 -2.00 11.29
CA MET A 180 -0.83 -0.61 11.12
C MET A 180 -2.23 -0.34 11.69
N SER A 181 -3.14 -1.32 11.57
CA SER A 181 -4.53 -1.17 12.00
C SER A 181 -4.74 -1.55 13.46
N ARG A 182 -4.05 -2.59 13.96
CA ARG A 182 -4.28 -3.13 15.31
C ARG A 182 -3.39 -2.48 16.38
N ASP A 183 -2.27 -1.93 15.98
CA ASP A 183 -1.28 -1.26 16.85
C ASP A 183 -1.04 0.17 16.32
N SER A 184 -2.14 0.87 15.98
CA SER A 184 -2.12 2.14 15.27
C SER A 184 -1.34 3.24 15.99
N VAL A 185 -1.43 3.29 17.32
CA VAL A 185 -0.73 4.28 18.16
C VAL A 185 0.78 4.08 18.09
N ALA A 186 1.26 2.86 18.37
CA ALA A 186 2.69 2.57 18.31
C ALA A 186 3.22 2.63 16.87
N TYR A 187 2.39 2.23 15.89
CA TYR A 187 2.74 2.33 14.47
C TYR A 187 2.88 3.80 14.03
N GLY A 188 1.95 4.66 14.43
CA GLY A 188 2.02 6.11 14.17
C GLY A 188 3.22 6.78 14.85
N ALA A 189 3.51 6.40 16.10
CA ALA A 189 4.70 6.88 16.80
C ALA A 189 6.00 6.48 16.08
N MET A 190 6.07 5.25 15.56
CA MET A 190 7.20 4.78 14.74
C MET A 190 7.34 5.60 13.45
N LEU A 191 6.26 5.83 12.70
CA LEU A 191 6.31 6.63 11.47
C LEU A 191 6.78 8.06 11.77
N ARG A 192 6.30 8.65 12.87
CA ARG A 192 6.76 9.97 13.32
C ARG A 192 8.25 9.98 13.65
N ALA A 193 8.76 8.96 14.34
CA ALA A 193 10.18 8.83 14.64
C ALA A 193 11.01 8.73 13.36
N ILE A 194 10.56 7.96 12.36
CA ILE A 194 11.20 7.87 11.04
C ILE A 194 11.23 9.24 10.36
N ALA A 195 10.13 9.99 10.35
CA ALA A 195 10.03 11.31 9.76
C ALA A 195 11.00 12.33 10.41
N LEU A 196 11.22 12.19 11.71
CA LEU A 196 12.13 13.05 12.49
C LEU A 196 13.61 12.60 12.42
N GLY A 197 13.91 11.54 11.64
CA GLY A 197 15.28 11.01 11.52
C GLY A 197 15.77 10.27 12.77
N SER A 198 14.88 10.01 13.73
CA SER A 198 15.19 9.16 14.88
C SER A 198 15.13 7.71 14.41
N ALA A 199 16.24 6.97 14.51
CA ALA A 199 16.25 5.54 14.16
C ALA A 199 15.23 4.81 15.02
N PRO A 200 14.36 3.94 14.44
CA PRO A 200 13.49 3.09 15.23
C PRO A 200 14.26 1.90 15.79
#